data_2de2f0bfc0d054ee72d42228fc13d784
#
_entry.id   2de2f0bfc0d054ee72d42228fc13d784
#
_cell.length_a   1.000
_cell.length_b   1.000
_cell.length_c   1.000
_cell.angle_alpha   90.00
_cell.angle_beta   90.00
_cell.angle_gamma   90.00
#
_symmetry.space_group_name_H-M   'P 1'
#
loop_
_entity.id
_entity.type
_entity.pdbx_description
1 polymer ?
#
loop_
_entity_poly.entity_id
_entity_poly.type
_entity_poly.pdbx_seq_one_letter_code
_entity_poly.pdbx_strand_id
1 'polypeptide(L)'
;MKELLEAIEHDSLAQIKRLLSKNEYDLNCEVAIGTEYDLDEYDEIPLLFWVIQKGASIEAIKLLIDNGMDIHTTTKEGLGAVDIAIKYRRFDVLKLCKEMGIDLTTTKRKSGLTPLMLATGFNDIEIMKYIIELGADINQRDKFGMSALDYAKKMGQTKAKEFLENLESSD
;
A
#
# COMPACT_ATOMS: atom_id res chain seq x y z
N MET A 1 20.97 -9.89 4.52
CA MET A 1 19.95 -8.98 3.96
C MET A 1 20.27 -8.56 2.52
N LYS A 2 21.45 -8.02 2.19
CA LYS A 2 21.78 -7.48 0.85
C LYS A 2 21.44 -8.45 -0.31
N GLU A 3 21.89 -9.71 -0.24
CA GLU A 3 21.60 -10.71 -1.29
C GLU A 3 20.09 -10.97 -1.47
N LEU A 4 19.32 -10.92 -0.39
CA LEU A 4 17.86 -11.09 -0.47
C LEU A 4 17.20 -9.89 -1.15
N LEU A 5 17.60 -8.65 -0.83
CA LEU A 5 17.10 -7.44 -1.46
C LEU A 5 17.41 -7.44 -2.96
N GLU A 6 18.64 -7.78 -3.36
CA GLU A 6 19.02 -7.92 -4.77
C GLU A 6 18.18 -8.98 -5.50
N ALA A 7 17.94 -10.13 -4.85
CA ALA A 7 17.10 -11.18 -5.43
C ALA A 7 15.63 -10.72 -5.61
N ILE A 8 15.11 -9.92 -4.69
CA ILE A 8 13.76 -9.33 -4.77
C ILE A 8 13.70 -8.26 -5.88
N GLU A 9 14.68 -7.36 -5.96
CA GLU A 9 14.74 -6.34 -7.03
C GLU A 9 14.77 -6.94 -8.43
N HIS A 10 15.40 -8.10 -8.59
CA HIS A 10 15.45 -8.84 -9.86
C HIS A 10 14.28 -9.82 -10.03
N ASP A 11 13.36 -9.86 -9.08
CA ASP A 11 12.20 -10.78 -9.04
C ASP A 11 12.58 -12.25 -9.28
N SER A 12 13.75 -12.65 -8.76
CA SER A 12 14.31 -14.00 -8.95
C SER A 12 13.75 -14.98 -7.92
N LEU A 13 12.56 -15.55 -8.21
CA LEU A 13 11.88 -16.49 -7.30
C LEU A 13 12.77 -17.66 -6.85
N ALA A 14 13.57 -18.23 -7.77
CA ALA A 14 14.45 -19.34 -7.46
C ALA A 14 15.54 -18.92 -6.45
N GLN A 15 16.09 -17.72 -6.60
CA GLN A 15 17.12 -17.20 -5.70
C GLN A 15 16.50 -16.81 -4.35
N ILE A 16 15.35 -16.15 -4.34
CA ILE A 16 14.60 -15.82 -3.11
C ILE A 16 14.33 -17.11 -2.32
N LYS A 17 13.77 -18.14 -2.96
CA LYS A 17 13.49 -19.43 -2.33
C LYS A 17 14.72 -20.09 -1.74
N ARG A 18 15.84 -20.08 -2.48
CA ARG A 18 17.12 -20.62 -2.01
C ARG A 18 17.65 -19.87 -0.79
N LEU A 19 17.54 -18.55 -0.77
CA LEU A 19 18.01 -17.72 0.35
C LEU A 19 17.13 -17.94 1.59
N LEU A 20 15.81 -17.94 1.42
CA LEU A 20 14.87 -18.16 2.52
C LEU A 20 14.98 -19.56 3.15
N SER A 21 15.38 -20.58 2.38
CA SER A 21 15.56 -21.94 2.92
C SER A 21 16.64 -22.05 3.99
N LYS A 22 17.53 -21.06 4.13
CA LYS A 22 18.55 -20.99 5.18
C LYS A 22 18.00 -20.49 6.51
N ASN A 23 16.80 -19.91 6.52
CA ASN A 23 16.10 -19.36 7.69
C ASN A 23 16.93 -18.34 8.51
N GLU A 24 17.75 -17.52 7.82
CA GLU A 24 18.71 -16.58 8.42
C GLU A 24 18.23 -15.11 8.34
N TYR A 25 17.05 -14.86 7.72
CA TYR A 25 16.56 -13.50 7.47
C TYR A 25 15.40 -13.14 8.38
N ASP A 26 15.50 -11.98 9.02
CA ASP A 26 14.34 -11.32 9.63
C ASP A 26 13.56 -10.57 8.53
N LEU A 27 12.39 -11.10 8.18
CA LEU A 27 11.53 -10.54 7.13
C LEU A 27 10.61 -9.42 7.65
N ASN A 28 10.64 -9.14 8.96
CA ASN A 28 9.85 -8.07 9.60
C ASN A 28 10.74 -6.90 10.04
N CYS A 29 11.96 -6.83 9.51
CA CYS A 29 12.88 -5.74 9.76
C CYS A 29 12.55 -4.48 8.95
N GLU A 30 13.17 -3.37 9.33
CA GLU A 30 13.23 -2.17 8.52
C GLU A 30 14.45 -2.19 7.59
N VAL A 31 14.33 -1.59 6.42
CA VAL A 31 15.40 -1.46 5.43
C VAL A 31 15.61 -0.01 5.07
N ALA A 32 16.87 0.38 4.94
CA ALA A 32 17.23 1.73 4.56
C ALA A 32 16.89 2.00 3.08
N ILE A 33 16.20 3.10 2.83
CA ILE A 33 16.01 3.65 1.48
C ILE A 33 17.03 4.77 1.31
N GLY A 34 18.08 4.50 0.50
CA GLY A 34 18.99 5.55 0.07
C GLY A 34 18.29 6.46 -0.94
N THR A 35 18.22 7.76 -0.68
CA THR A 35 18.00 8.76 -1.73
C THR A 35 19.37 9.10 -2.32
N GLU A 36 19.49 9.14 -3.65
CA GLU A 36 20.76 9.42 -4.38
C GLU A 36 21.38 10.79 -4.02
N TYR A 37 20.70 11.61 -3.23
CA TYR A 37 21.05 13.01 -2.97
C TYR A 37 21.27 13.38 -1.50
N ASP A 38 20.97 12.50 -0.52
CA ASP A 38 21.22 12.77 0.90
C ASP A 38 22.06 11.67 1.54
N LEU A 39 23.31 12.01 1.83
CA LEU A 39 24.28 11.07 2.40
C LEU A 39 24.14 10.88 3.92
N ASP A 40 23.27 11.64 4.59
CA ASP A 40 23.21 11.70 6.05
C ASP A 40 21.86 11.32 6.69
N GLU A 41 20.76 11.12 5.93
CA GLU A 41 19.49 10.63 6.46
C GLU A 41 18.97 9.47 5.61
N TYR A 42 19.14 8.26 6.12
CA TYR A 42 18.48 7.07 5.57
C TYR A 42 17.12 6.94 6.25
N ASP A 43 16.05 7.15 5.50
CA ASP A 43 14.72 6.74 5.94
C ASP A 43 14.66 5.21 5.95
N GLU A 44 14.33 4.64 7.10
CA GLU A 44 14.07 3.22 7.23
C GLU A 44 12.57 2.95 7.05
N ILE A 45 12.25 1.94 6.25
CA ILE A 45 10.87 1.49 6.05
C ILE A 45 10.77 -0.02 6.26
N PRO A 46 9.60 -0.53 6.69
CA PRO A 46 9.37 -1.97 6.76
C PRO A 46 9.72 -2.67 5.44
N LEU A 47 10.39 -3.81 5.51
CA LEU A 47 10.76 -4.61 4.33
C LEU A 47 9.56 -4.87 3.42
N LEU A 48 8.38 -5.16 3.99
CA LEU A 48 7.12 -5.31 3.24
C LEU A 48 6.84 -4.11 2.32
N PHE A 49 7.01 -2.88 2.84
CA PHE A 49 6.73 -1.66 2.08
C PHE A 49 7.73 -1.50 0.94
N TRP A 50 9.00 -1.77 1.22
CA TRP A 50 10.05 -1.74 0.22
C TRP A 50 9.78 -2.75 -0.91
N VAL A 51 9.39 -3.97 -0.56
CA VAL A 51 9.04 -5.03 -1.53
C VAL A 51 7.90 -4.60 -2.46
N ILE A 52 6.83 -4.00 -1.89
CA ILE A 52 5.70 -3.48 -2.67
C ILE A 52 6.15 -2.32 -3.58
N GLN A 53 6.92 -1.38 -3.03
CA GLN A 53 7.44 -0.22 -3.74
C GLN A 53 8.35 -0.60 -4.92
N LYS A 54 9.20 -1.61 -4.74
CA LYS A 54 10.12 -2.12 -5.78
C LYS A 54 9.40 -2.89 -6.88
N GLY A 55 8.12 -3.17 -6.74
CA GLY A 55 7.32 -3.83 -7.77
C GLY A 55 7.54 -5.33 -7.84
N ALA A 56 7.99 -5.97 -6.75
CA ALA A 56 8.12 -7.43 -6.70
C ALA A 56 6.81 -8.13 -7.12
N SER A 57 6.90 -9.26 -7.79
CA SER A 57 5.74 -10.04 -8.24
C SER A 57 4.90 -10.53 -7.06
N ILE A 58 3.64 -10.82 -7.31
CA ILE A 58 2.75 -11.40 -6.28
C ILE A 58 3.30 -12.74 -5.78
N GLU A 59 3.93 -13.50 -6.66
CA GLU A 59 4.58 -14.77 -6.33
C GLU A 59 5.73 -14.56 -5.36
N ALA A 60 6.57 -13.53 -5.57
CA ALA A 60 7.64 -13.19 -4.65
C ALA A 60 7.10 -12.71 -3.30
N ILE A 61 6.06 -11.87 -3.29
CA ILE A 61 5.42 -11.39 -2.06
C ILE A 61 4.81 -12.57 -1.29
N LYS A 62 4.07 -13.46 -1.94
CA LYS A 62 3.51 -14.66 -1.31
C LYS A 62 4.59 -15.55 -0.73
N LEU A 63 5.68 -15.75 -1.47
CA LEU A 63 6.82 -16.53 -1.00
C LEU A 63 7.44 -15.93 0.28
N LEU A 64 7.56 -14.62 0.38
CA LEU A 64 8.04 -13.94 1.57
C LEU A 64 7.05 -14.10 2.75
N ILE A 65 5.76 -13.96 2.50
CA ILE A 65 4.70 -14.15 3.51
C ILE A 65 4.70 -15.60 4.02
N ASP A 66 4.80 -16.59 3.14
CA ASP A 66 4.87 -18.02 3.50
C ASP A 66 6.11 -18.36 4.36
N ASN A 67 7.16 -17.51 4.29
CA ASN A 67 8.36 -17.63 5.10
C ASN A 67 8.41 -16.66 6.30
N GLY A 68 7.27 -16.06 6.67
CA GLY A 68 7.10 -15.32 7.92
C GLY A 68 7.08 -13.80 7.82
N MET A 69 7.04 -13.21 6.60
CA MET A 69 6.80 -11.77 6.45
C MET A 69 5.34 -11.45 6.84
N ASP A 70 5.16 -10.51 7.76
CA ASP A 70 3.84 -10.11 8.24
C ASP A 70 3.21 -9.06 7.32
N ILE A 71 2.17 -9.45 6.57
CA ILE A 71 1.39 -8.56 5.70
C ILE A 71 0.61 -7.49 6.50
N HIS A 72 0.38 -7.69 7.81
CA HIS A 72 -0.32 -6.75 8.68
C HIS A 72 0.59 -5.70 9.31
N THR A 73 1.88 -5.69 8.98
CA THR A 73 2.85 -4.69 9.44
C THR A 73 2.33 -3.27 9.19
N THR A 74 2.41 -2.42 10.22
CA THR A 74 2.04 -1.00 10.13
C THR A 74 3.09 -0.12 10.79
N THR A 75 3.23 1.12 10.31
CA THR A 75 4.04 2.14 10.99
C THR A 75 3.34 2.65 12.27
N LYS A 76 4.06 3.45 13.04
CA LYS A 76 3.52 4.15 14.22
C LYS A 76 2.32 5.05 13.89
N GLU A 77 2.25 5.58 12.67
CA GLU A 77 1.16 6.42 12.16
C GLU A 77 -0.02 5.60 11.61
N GLY A 78 0.13 4.26 11.54
CA GLY A 78 -0.89 3.33 11.07
C GLY A 78 -0.90 3.12 9.56
N LEU A 79 0.19 3.49 8.84
CA LEU A 79 0.34 3.12 7.43
C LEU A 79 0.59 1.62 7.32
N GLY A 80 -0.06 0.97 6.35
CA GLY A 80 0.09 -0.46 6.10
C GLY A 80 0.25 -0.79 4.60
N ALA A 81 0.23 -2.08 4.29
CA ALA A 81 0.38 -2.58 2.92
C ALA A 81 -0.62 -1.96 1.94
N VAL A 82 -1.87 -1.72 2.38
CA VAL A 82 -2.92 -1.10 1.56
C VAL A 82 -2.53 0.32 1.12
N ASP A 83 -1.98 1.11 2.04
CA ASP A 83 -1.56 2.48 1.73
C ASP A 83 -0.43 2.52 0.69
N ILE A 84 0.54 1.62 0.84
CA ILE A 84 1.67 1.51 -0.07
C ILE A 84 1.20 0.99 -1.44
N ALA A 85 0.31 -0.01 -1.44
CA ALA A 85 -0.26 -0.54 -2.68
C ALA A 85 -1.03 0.54 -3.48
N ILE A 86 -1.82 1.38 -2.81
CA ILE A 86 -2.51 2.50 -3.45
C ILE A 86 -1.50 3.52 -3.99
N LYS A 87 -0.51 3.92 -3.19
CA LYS A 87 0.51 4.90 -3.59
C LYS A 87 1.27 4.47 -4.85
N TYR A 88 1.60 3.19 -4.96
CA TYR A 88 2.37 2.63 -6.08
C TYR A 88 1.49 1.94 -7.14
N ARG A 89 0.15 2.12 -7.07
CA ARG A 89 -0.83 1.57 -8.02
C ARG A 89 -0.73 0.05 -8.18
N ARG A 90 -0.41 -0.64 -7.10
CA ARG A 90 -0.31 -2.10 -7.04
C ARG A 90 -1.69 -2.71 -6.74
N PHE A 91 -2.55 -2.71 -7.76
CA PHE A 91 -3.89 -3.29 -7.66
C PHE A 91 -3.86 -4.80 -7.36
N ASP A 92 -2.85 -5.49 -7.87
CA ASP A 92 -2.55 -6.89 -7.57
C ASP A 92 -2.30 -7.12 -6.06
N VAL A 93 -1.52 -6.21 -5.42
CA VAL A 93 -1.26 -6.26 -3.97
C VAL A 93 -2.53 -5.94 -3.17
N LEU A 94 -3.39 -5.03 -3.63
CA LEU A 94 -4.69 -4.78 -2.97
C LEU A 94 -5.57 -6.03 -2.95
N LYS A 95 -5.62 -6.78 -4.06
CA LYS A 95 -6.32 -8.06 -4.11
C LYS A 95 -5.72 -9.07 -3.12
N LEU A 96 -4.40 -9.16 -3.07
CA LEU A 96 -3.70 -10.01 -2.10
C LEU A 96 -4.03 -9.60 -0.65
N CYS A 97 -4.01 -8.30 -0.32
CA CYS A 97 -4.40 -7.81 1.01
C CYS A 97 -5.82 -8.28 1.38
N LYS A 98 -6.78 -8.18 0.45
CA LYS A 98 -8.14 -8.67 0.66
C LYS A 98 -8.18 -10.20 0.85
N GLU A 99 -7.45 -10.97 0.03
CA GLU A 99 -7.34 -12.43 0.17
C GLU A 99 -6.79 -12.82 1.55
N MET A 100 -5.88 -12.02 2.11
CA MET A 100 -5.27 -12.21 3.43
C MET A 100 -6.13 -11.64 4.58
N GLY A 101 -7.36 -11.19 4.31
CA GLY A 101 -8.32 -10.72 5.32
C GLY A 101 -8.11 -9.28 5.79
N ILE A 102 -7.33 -8.48 5.08
CA ILE A 102 -7.18 -7.05 5.39
C ILE A 102 -8.41 -6.29 4.87
N ASP A 103 -9.02 -5.48 5.73
CA ASP A 103 -10.12 -4.60 5.37
C ASP A 103 -9.58 -3.41 4.56
N LEU A 104 -10.09 -3.25 3.33
CA LEU A 104 -9.73 -2.19 2.40
C LEU A 104 -10.64 -0.96 2.50
N THR A 105 -11.67 -1.01 3.34
CA THR A 105 -12.68 0.05 3.46
C THR A 105 -12.41 0.99 4.62
N THR A 106 -11.67 0.53 5.62
CA THR A 106 -11.33 1.27 6.84
C THR A 106 -9.84 1.59 6.92
N THR A 107 -9.45 2.40 7.89
CA THR A 107 -8.05 2.80 8.08
C THR A 107 -7.59 2.63 9.51
N LYS A 108 -6.32 2.24 9.67
CA LYS A 108 -5.61 2.29 10.96
C LYS A 108 -4.81 3.59 11.13
N ARG A 109 -4.82 4.46 10.13
CA ARG A 109 -4.09 5.73 10.18
C ARG A 109 -4.61 6.63 11.30
N LYS A 110 -3.69 7.20 12.06
CA LYS A 110 -4.02 8.18 13.12
C LYS A 110 -4.76 9.41 12.60
N SER A 111 -4.53 9.79 11.34
CA SER A 111 -5.23 10.91 10.67
C SER A 111 -6.68 10.58 10.32
N GLY A 112 -7.06 9.30 10.28
CA GLY A 112 -8.36 8.86 9.77
C GLY A 112 -8.47 8.86 8.24
N LEU A 113 -7.36 9.12 7.52
CA LEU A 113 -7.35 9.08 6.05
C LEU A 113 -7.65 7.66 5.57
N THR A 114 -8.77 7.47 4.90
CA THR A 114 -9.21 6.17 4.41
C THR A 114 -8.52 5.76 3.12
N PRO A 115 -8.51 4.47 2.76
CA PRO A 115 -8.03 4.00 1.46
C PRO A 115 -8.71 4.71 0.28
N LEU A 116 -10.03 4.96 0.37
CA LEU A 116 -10.76 5.71 -0.65
C LEU A 116 -10.27 7.14 -0.80
N MET A 117 -10.05 7.87 0.31
CA MET A 117 -9.50 9.23 0.28
C MET A 117 -8.10 9.24 -0.33
N LEU A 118 -7.29 8.24 0.00
CA LEU A 118 -5.94 8.11 -0.56
C LEU A 118 -5.98 7.85 -2.07
N ALA A 119 -6.79 6.88 -2.53
CA ALA A 119 -6.97 6.59 -3.96
C ALA A 119 -7.49 7.81 -4.74
N THR A 120 -8.40 8.58 -4.12
CA THR A 120 -8.89 9.84 -4.65
C THR A 120 -7.77 10.85 -4.84
N GLY A 121 -6.88 10.99 -3.85
CA GLY A 121 -5.71 11.88 -3.93
C GLY A 121 -4.78 11.53 -5.10
N PHE A 122 -4.64 10.25 -5.43
CA PHE A 122 -3.88 9.77 -6.59
C PHE A 122 -4.68 9.76 -7.91
N ASN A 123 -5.96 10.16 -7.88
CA ASN A 123 -6.87 10.16 -9.05
C ASN A 123 -6.99 8.77 -9.70
N ASP A 124 -6.94 7.72 -8.91
CA ASP A 124 -7.00 6.32 -9.36
C ASP A 124 -8.42 5.78 -9.31
N ILE A 125 -9.16 5.98 -10.41
CA ILE A 125 -10.58 5.63 -10.51
C ILE A 125 -10.81 4.12 -10.41
N GLU A 126 -9.87 3.30 -10.89
CA GLU A 126 -9.99 1.84 -10.82
C GLU A 126 -9.94 1.35 -9.38
N ILE A 127 -8.97 1.83 -8.62
CA ILE A 127 -8.84 1.53 -7.19
C ILE A 127 -10.04 2.11 -6.41
N MET A 128 -10.48 3.33 -6.71
CA MET A 128 -11.65 3.93 -6.07
C MET A 128 -12.91 3.07 -6.27
N LYS A 129 -13.20 2.66 -7.50
CA LYS A 129 -14.33 1.77 -7.81
C LYS A 129 -14.27 0.49 -7.01
N TYR A 130 -13.10 -0.16 -7.01
CA TYR A 130 -12.91 -1.41 -6.30
C TYR A 130 -13.15 -1.27 -4.79
N ILE A 131 -12.62 -0.22 -4.17
CA ILE A 131 -12.81 0.02 -2.73
C ILE A 131 -14.29 0.35 -2.40
N ILE A 132 -14.98 1.08 -3.26
CA ILE A 132 -16.42 1.39 -3.11
C ILE A 132 -17.27 0.13 -3.27
N GLU A 133 -16.97 -0.73 -4.27
CA GLU A 133 -17.64 -2.01 -4.45
C GLU A 133 -17.48 -2.96 -3.24
N LEU A 134 -16.39 -2.79 -2.47
CA LEU A 134 -16.17 -3.49 -1.21
C LEU A 134 -16.95 -2.91 -0.03
N GLY A 135 -17.66 -1.80 -0.23
CA GLY A 135 -18.54 -1.17 0.77
C GLY A 135 -17.91 0.02 1.51
N ALA A 136 -16.88 0.67 0.94
CA ALA A 136 -16.35 1.88 1.55
C ALA A 136 -17.41 3.00 1.57
N ASP A 137 -17.51 3.69 2.70
CA ASP A 137 -18.38 4.85 2.85
C ASP A 137 -17.76 6.07 2.15
N ILE A 138 -18.40 6.53 1.07
CA ILE A 138 -17.98 7.69 0.28
C ILE A 138 -18.06 9.01 1.07
N ASN A 139 -18.91 9.06 2.09
CA ASN A 139 -19.18 10.23 2.92
C ASN A 139 -18.34 10.26 4.20
N GLN A 140 -17.55 9.21 4.47
CA GLN A 140 -16.69 9.16 5.64
C GLN A 140 -15.74 10.36 5.66
N ARG A 141 -15.52 10.91 6.88
CA ARG A 141 -14.62 12.04 7.09
C ARG A 141 -13.43 11.62 7.94
N ASP A 142 -12.28 12.18 7.60
CA ASP A 142 -11.06 12.02 8.41
C ASP A 142 -11.07 12.96 9.65
N LYS A 143 -9.99 12.98 10.41
CA LYS A 143 -9.86 13.86 11.59
C LYS A 143 -9.83 15.35 11.30
N PHE A 144 -9.61 15.73 10.05
CA PHE A 144 -9.66 17.12 9.57
C PHE A 144 -11.03 17.48 9.02
N GLY A 145 -12.02 16.58 9.10
CA GLY A 145 -13.37 16.76 8.60
C GLY A 145 -13.48 16.63 7.07
N MET A 146 -12.47 16.15 6.38
CA MET A 146 -12.43 16.03 4.93
C MET A 146 -12.96 14.67 4.45
N SER A 147 -13.85 14.68 3.47
CA SER A 147 -14.31 13.52 2.72
C SER A 147 -13.41 13.22 1.51
N ALA A 148 -13.65 12.10 0.83
CA ALA A 148 -12.97 11.79 -0.44
C ALA A 148 -13.21 12.90 -1.49
N LEU A 149 -14.44 13.41 -1.60
CA LEU A 149 -14.78 14.50 -2.52
C LEU A 149 -14.05 15.80 -2.15
N ASP A 150 -13.90 16.11 -0.86
CA ASP A 150 -13.14 17.29 -0.41
C ASP A 150 -11.66 17.17 -0.81
N TYR A 151 -11.08 15.98 -0.70
CA TYR A 151 -9.72 15.71 -1.20
C TYR A 151 -9.60 15.89 -2.71
N ALA A 152 -10.57 15.37 -3.51
CA ALA A 152 -10.57 15.55 -4.96
C ALA A 152 -10.58 17.03 -5.35
N LYS A 153 -11.43 17.81 -4.69
CA LYS A 153 -11.54 19.27 -4.92
C LYS A 153 -10.24 20.00 -4.53
N LYS A 154 -9.73 19.73 -3.34
CA LYS A 154 -8.52 20.38 -2.81
C LYS A 154 -7.27 20.08 -3.63
N MET A 155 -7.14 18.87 -4.13
CA MET A 155 -5.97 18.42 -4.91
C MET A 155 -6.14 18.62 -6.43
N GLY A 156 -7.30 19.14 -6.89
CA GLY A 156 -7.57 19.37 -8.30
C GLY A 156 -7.73 18.08 -9.12
N GLN A 157 -8.17 16.98 -8.49
CA GLN A 157 -8.33 15.67 -9.11
C GLN A 157 -9.67 15.58 -9.86
N THR A 158 -9.70 16.14 -11.08
CA THR A 158 -10.94 16.34 -11.85
C THR A 158 -11.71 15.04 -12.09
N LYS A 159 -11.04 13.96 -12.51
CA LYS A 159 -11.71 12.68 -12.79
C LYS A 159 -12.31 12.05 -11.53
N ALA A 160 -11.55 12.07 -10.42
CA ALA A 160 -12.03 11.56 -9.13
C ALA A 160 -13.21 12.39 -8.61
N LYS A 161 -13.16 13.72 -8.76
CA LYS A 161 -14.25 14.63 -8.41
C LYS A 161 -15.51 14.29 -9.19
N GLU A 162 -15.43 14.25 -10.52
CA GLU A 162 -16.58 13.93 -11.39
C GLU A 162 -17.17 12.55 -11.06
N PHE A 163 -16.31 11.58 -10.81
CA PHE A 163 -16.73 10.23 -10.44
C PHE A 163 -17.52 10.21 -9.13
N LEU A 164 -17.03 10.89 -8.08
CA LEU A 164 -17.72 10.94 -6.78
C LEU A 164 -19.00 11.76 -6.83
N GLU A 165 -19.02 12.91 -7.53
CA GLU A 165 -20.24 13.73 -7.70
C GLU A 165 -21.36 12.97 -8.44
N ASN A 166 -21.00 12.12 -9.42
CA ASN A 166 -21.96 11.28 -10.13
C ASN A 166 -22.57 10.20 -9.21
N LEU A 167 -21.79 9.64 -8.29
CA LEU A 167 -22.29 8.67 -7.32
C LEU A 167 -23.28 9.31 -6.34
N GLU A 168 -22.94 10.50 -5.80
CA GLU A 168 -23.82 11.24 -4.88
C GLU A 168 -25.17 11.65 -5.54
N SER A 169 -25.18 11.83 -6.87
CA SER A 169 -26.38 12.22 -7.62
C SER A 169 -27.28 11.04 -7.99
N SER A 170 -26.82 9.80 -7.77
CA SER A 170 -27.50 8.57 -8.18
C SER A 170 -28.26 7.89 -7.03
N ASP A 171 -28.06 8.36 -5.80
CA ASP A 171 -28.77 7.97 -4.57
C ASP A 171 -29.92 8.97 -4.25
#